data_8cedaa0b312a85407d38f4afe30fc972
#
_entry.id   8cedaa0b312a85407d38f4afe30fc972
#
_cell.length_a   1.000
_cell.length_b   1.000
_cell.length_c   1.000
_cell.angle_alpha   90.00
_cell.angle_beta   90.00
_cell.angle_gamma   90.00
#
_symmetry.space_group_name_H-M   'P 1'
#
loop_
_entity.id
_entity.type
_entity.pdbx_description
1 polymer ?
#
loop_
_entity_poly.entity_id
_entity_poly.type
_entity_poly.pdbx_seq_one_letter_code
_entity_poly.pdbx_strand_id
1 'polypeptide(L)'
;MSLADRLAKAQQKDRISEVRIKVQERLVEVLGPRLYDSTLSDTELEGLVHQRLRELLDGEESSLSAQEKLLIVRQIGDSVLGLGPLEPYIRDPEVTEVMVNNWDTIYVERAGKLFWTGTKFHDEQQLRRTIDKIV
;
A
#
# COMPACT_ATOMS: atom_id res chain seq x y z
N MET A 1 0.93 -28.02 15.52
CA MET A 1 -0.02 -26.87 15.59
C MET A 1 -1.43 -27.42 15.50
N SER A 2 -2.27 -27.11 16.48
CA SER A 2 -3.67 -27.57 16.51
C SER A 2 -4.55 -26.79 15.53
N LEU A 3 -5.75 -27.30 15.27
CA LEU A 3 -6.74 -26.60 14.48
C LEU A 3 -7.13 -25.27 15.12
N ALA A 4 -7.27 -25.25 16.47
CA ALA A 4 -7.58 -24.02 17.18
C ALA A 4 -6.48 -22.96 17.01
N ASP A 5 -5.21 -23.36 17.02
CA ASP A 5 -4.08 -22.45 16.79
C ASP A 5 -4.10 -21.88 15.37
N ARG A 6 -4.44 -22.71 14.37
CA ARG A 6 -4.56 -22.27 12.98
C ARG A 6 -5.69 -21.29 12.81
N LEU A 7 -6.84 -21.53 13.41
CA LEU A 7 -7.99 -20.64 13.37
C LEU A 7 -7.68 -19.30 14.05
N ALA A 8 -7.00 -19.33 15.19
CA ALA A 8 -6.61 -18.10 15.90
C ALA A 8 -5.67 -17.26 15.06
N LYS A 9 -4.69 -17.87 14.38
CA LYS A 9 -3.78 -17.15 13.47
C LYS A 9 -4.50 -16.57 12.27
N ALA A 10 -5.43 -17.31 11.68
CA ALA A 10 -6.22 -16.84 10.54
C ALA A 10 -7.08 -15.64 10.93
N GLN A 11 -7.74 -15.69 12.10
CA GLN A 11 -8.53 -14.59 12.61
C GLN A 11 -7.68 -13.35 12.91
N GLN A 12 -6.49 -13.53 13.46
CA GLN A 12 -5.56 -12.45 13.73
C GLN A 12 -5.10 -11.79 12.44
N LYS A 13 -4.78 -12.57 11.42
CA LYS A 13 -4.37 -12.07 10.11
C LYS A 13 -5.49 -11.27 9.44
N ASP A 14 -6.73 -11.75 9.52
CA ASP A 14 -7.90 -11.05 8.98
C ASP A 14 -8.12 -9.72 9.70
N ARG A 15 -7.96 -9.70 11.01
CA ARG A 15 -8.11 -8.47 11.81
C ARG A 15 -7.06 -7.43 11.43
N ILE A 16 -5.81 -7.85 11.26
CA ILE A 16 -4.73 -6.95 10.82
C ILE A 16 -5.06 -6.37 9.45
N SER A 17 -5.54 -7.18 8.52
CA SER A 17 -5.93 -6.74 7.18
C SER A 17 -7.08 -5.73 7.23
N GLU A 18 -8.09 -5.97 8.06
CA GLU A 18 -9.22 -5.05 8.24
C GLU A 18 -8.77 -3.71 8.79
N VAL A 19 -7.91 -3.71 9.81
CA VAL A 19 -7.37 -2.48 10.40
C VAL A 19 -6.52 -1.74 9.37
N ARG A 20 -5.68 -2.45 8.62
CA ARG A 20 -4.83 -1.85 7.60
C ARG A 20 -5.67 -1.13 6.53
N ILE A 21 -6.71 -1.78 6.03
CA ILE A 21 -7.60 -1.19 5.02
C ILE A 21 -8.27 0.06 5.56
N LYS A 22 -8.82 -0.03 6.76
CA LYS A 22 -9.50 1.09 7.42
C LYS A 22 -8.57 2.29 7.64
N VAL A 23 -7.37 2.01 8.16
CA VAL A 23 -6.37 3.06 8.44
C VAL A 23 -5.88 3.69 7.14
N GLN A 24 -5.66 2.89 6.10
CA GLN A 24 -5.24 3.41 4.80
C GLN A 24 -6.29 4.32 4.18
N GLU A 25 -7.56 3.94 4.24
CA GLU A 25 -8.66 4.78 3.76
C GLU A 25 -8.72 6.10 4.53
N ARG A 26 -8.58 6.05 5.85
CA ARG A 26 -8.56 7.25 6.69
C ARG A 26 -7.37 8.15 6.39
N LEU A 27 -6.21 7.55 6.15
CA LEU A 27 -5.00 8.30 5.79
C LEU A 27 -5.21 9.07 4.49
N VAL A 28 -5.78 8.42 3.47
CA VAL A 28 -6.08 9.06 2.19
C VAL A 28 -7.07 10.22 2.37
N GLU A 29 -8.10 10.05 3.20
CA GLU A 29 -9.05 11.11 3.51
C GLU A 29 -8.38 12.30 4.21
N VAL A 30 -7.55 12.03 5.22
CA VAL A 30 -6.93 13.07 6.05
C VAL A 30 -5.88 13.85 5.26
N LEU A 31 -5.04 13.17 4.49
CA LEU A 31 -4.00 13.83 3.71
C LEU A 31 -4.53 14.41 2.40
N GLY A 32 -5.54 13.74 1.81
CA GLY A 32 -6.16 14.19 0.58
C GLY A 32 -5.17 14.55 -0.52
N PRO A 33 -5.28 15.74 -1.14
CA PRO A 33 -4.40 16.14 -2.23
C PRO A 33 -2.92 16.20 -1.89
N ARG A 34 -2.54 16.31 -0.62
CA ARG A 34 -1.14 16.36 -0.20
C ARG A 34 -0.36 15.12 -0.61
N LEU A 35 -1.03 13.97 -0.68
CA LEU A 35 -0.40 12.73 -1.13
C LEU A 35 0.12 12.82 -2.57
N TYR A 36 -0.46 13.67 -3.37
CA TYR A 36 -0.16 13.80 -4.80
C TYR A 36 0.48 15.13 -5.15
N ASP A 37 0.81 15.92 -4.14
CA ASP A 37 1.40 17.25 -4.32
C ASP A 37 2.87 17.11 -4.76
N SER A 38 3.16 17.45 -6.01
CA SER A 38 4.50 17.36 -6.57
C SER A 38 5.47 18.38 -5.98
N THR A 39 4.98 19.39 -5.25
CA THR A 39 5.84 20.38 -4.60
C THR A 39 6.45 19.86 -3.30
N LEU A 40 5.87 18.80 -2.71
CA LEU A 40 6.44 18.14 -1.54
C LEU A 40 7.57 17.22 -1.95
N SER A 41 8.69 17.29 -1.21
CA SER A 41 9.77 16.32 -1.40
C SER A 41 9.33 14.94 -0.89
N ASP A 42 10.01 13.88 -1.34
CA ASP A 42 9.72 12.54 -0.86
C ASP A 42 9.92 12.42 0.66
N THR A 43 10.94 13.07 1.19
CA THR A 43 11.21 13.08 2.64
C THR A 43 10.10 13.80 3.41
N GLU A 44 9.63 14.94 2.91
CA GLU A 44 8.52 15.67 3.53
C GLU A 44 7.23 14.86 3.53
N LEU A 45 6.91 14.23 2.41
CA LEU A 45 5.73 13.39 2.29
C LEU A 45 5.82 12.17 3.20
N GLU A 46 6.98 11.52 3.24
CA GLU A 46 7.22 10.37 4.11
C GLU A 46 7.00 10.73 5.59
N GLY A 47 7.54 11.87 6.03
CA GLY A 47 7.34 12.35 7.39
C GLY A 47 5.88 12.62 7.70
N LEU A 48 5.17 13.22 6.77
CA LEU A 48 3.74 13.52 6.92
C LEU A 48 2.91 12.25 7.01
N VAL A 49 3.17 11.28 6.14
CA VAL A 49 2.48 9.97 6.14
C VAL A 49 2.73 9.23 7.45
N HIS A 50 3.99 9.15 7.89
CA HIS A 50 4.33 8.45 9.14
C HIS A 50 3.70 9.11 10.37
N GLN A 51 3.66 10.42 10.42
CA GLN A 51 3.03 11.15 11.52
C GLN A 51 1.53 10.84 11.60
N ARG A 52 0.85 10.92 10.46
CA ARG A 52 -0.59 10.66 10.41
C ARG A 52 -0.94 9.21 10.69
N LEU A 53 -0.10 8.28 10.20
CA LEU A 53 -0.30 6.86 10.50
C LEU A 53 -0.19 6.57 11.98
N ARG A 54 0.79 7.16 12.67
CA ARG A 54 0.92 6.98 14.13
C ARG A 54 -0.31 7.50 14.87
N GLU A 55 -0.81 8.67 14.50
CA GLU A 55 -2.00 9.25 15.11
C GLU A 55 -3.23 8.35 14.88
N LEU A 56 -3.41 7.84 13.67
CA LEU A 56 -4.54 6.98 13.33
C LEU A 56 -4.48 5.63 14.05
N LEU A 57 -3.29 5.05 14.16
CA LEU A 57 -3.11 3.78 14.86
C LEU A 57 -3.28 3.92 16.37
N ASP A 58 -2.82 5.02 16.95
CA ASP A 58 -3.01 5.30 18.38
C ASP A 58 -4.49 5.52 18.72
N GLY A 59 -5.26 6.05 17.78
CA GLY A 59 -6.69 6.22 17.92
C GLY A 59 -7.51 4.96 17.63
N GLU A 60 -6.89 3.90 17.14
CA GLU A 60 -7.57 2.64 16.84
C GLU A 60 -7.78 1.83 18.11
N GLU A 61 -9.04 1.46 18.37
CA GLU A 61 -9.42 0.73 19.58
C GLU A 61 -9.03 -0.74 19.60
N SER A 62 -8.56 -1.26 18.49
CA SER A 62 -8.16 -2.67 18.43
C SER A 62 -6.86 -2.91 19.22
N SER A 63 -6.79 -4.05 19.89
CA SER A 63 -5.62 -4.43 20.68
C SER A 63 -4.50 -4.97 19.80
N LEU A 64 -3.85 -4.07 19.07
CA LEU A 64 -2.71 -4.42 18.24
C LEU A 64 -1.41 -4.35 19.05
N SER A 65 -0.53 -5.33 18.84
CA SER A 65 0.81 -5.29 19.39
C SER A 65 1.66 -4.23 18.68
N ALA A 66 2.78 -3.85 19.30
CA ALA A 66 3.72 -2.92 18.70
C ALA A 66 4.25 -3.45 17.35
N GLN A 67 4.51 -4.75 17.26
CA GLN A 67 4.97 -5.38 16.02
C GLN A 67 3.91 -5.36 14.93
N GLU A 68 2.65 -5.59 15.30
CA GLU A 68 1.53 -5.52 14.35
C GLU A 68 1.33 -4.11 13.82
N LYS A 69 1.46 -3.10 14.68
CA LYS A 69 1.41 -1.70 14.27
C LYS A 69 2.54 -1.35 13.30
N LEU A 70 3.76 -1.81 13.58
CA LEU A 70 4.90 -1.59 12.68
C LEU A 70 4.68 -2.24 11.32
N LEU A 71 4.11 -3.44 11.29
CA LEU A 71 3.78 -4.12 10.04
C LEU A 71 2.78 -3.32 9.22
N ILE A 72 1.74 -2.81 9.86
CA ILE A 72 0.72 -1.99 9.19
C ILE A 72 1.34 -0.70 8.65
N VAL A 73 2.17 -0.02 9.43
CA VAL A 73 2.86 1.20 8.99
C VAL A 73 3.71 0.92 7.76
N ARG A 74 4.46 -0.19 7.77
CA ARG A 74 5.30 -0.57 6.63
C ARG A 74 4.48 -0.85 5.37
N GLN A 75 3.42 -1.64 5.51
CA GLN A 75 2.57 -2.01 4.38
C GLN A 75 1.88 -0.79 3.76
N ILE A 76 1.34 0.08 4.59
CA ILE A 76 0.69 1.30 4.10
C ILE A 76 1.73 2.25 3.52
N GLY A 77 2.87 2.41 4.18
CA GLY A 77 3.95 3.25 3.68
C GLY A 77 4.43 2.81 2.31
N ASP A 78 4.64 1.51 2.11
CA ASP A 78 5.03 0.96 0.81
C ASP A 78 3.97 1.22 -0.26
N SER A 79 2.68 1.04 0.08
CA SER A 79 1.58 1.30 -0.85
C SER A 79 1.46 2.77 -1.25
N VAL A 80 1.67 3.67 -0.31
CA VAL A 80 1.40 5.10 -0.51
C VAL A 80 2.64 5.84 -1.00
N LEU A 81 3.82 5.49 -0.46
CA LEU A 81 5.07 6.22 -0.71
C LEU A 81 5.97 5.57 -1.75
N GLY A 82 5.88 4.26 -1.94
CA GLY A 82 6.71 3.52 -2.87
C GLY A 82 6.21 3.67 -4.31
N LEU A 83 6.25 2.58 -5.06
CA LEU A 83 5.74 2.55 -6.43
C LEU A 83 4.25 2.23 -6.47
N GLY A 84 3.56 2.42 -5.34
CA GLY A 84 2.11 2.26 -5.24
C GLY A 84 1.66 0.85 -5.59
N PRO A 85 0.63 0.73 -6.45
CA PRO A 85 0.09 -0.58 -6.83
C PRO A 85 1.06 -1.44 -7.64
N LEU A 86 2.19 -0.90 -8.10
CA LEU A 86 3.19 -1.65 -8.86
C LEU A 86 4.15 -2.44 -7.96
N GLU A 87 4.24 -2.11 -6.67
CA GLU A 87 5.21 -2.71 -5.74
C GLU A 87 5.18 -4.25 -5.75
N PRO A 88 4.03 -4.91 -5.61
CA PRO A 88 4.01 -6.38 -5.58
C PRO A 88 4.55 -7.01 -6.86
N TYR A 89 4.30 -6.39 -7.99
CA TYR A 89 4.70 -6.93 -9.30
C TYR A 89 6.19 -6.69 -9.59
N ILE A 90 6.72 -5.56 -9.15
CA ILE A 90 8.15 -5.27 -9.32
C ILE A 90 8.99 -6.19 -8.44
N ARG A 91 8.49 -6.57 -7.27
CA ARG A 91 9.18 -7.48 -6.35
C ARG A 91 9.02 -8.95 -6.73
N ASP A 92 8.08 -9.29 -7.59
CA ASP A 92 7.80 -10.67 -7.99
C ASP A 92 8.81 -11.13 -9.05
N PRO A 93 9.65 -12.14 -8.75
CA PRO A 93 10.66 -12.59 -9.70
C PRO A 93 10.08 -13.28 -10.94
N GLU A 94 8.81 -13.69 -10.91
CA GLU A 94 8.13 -14.30 -12.05
C GLU A 94 7.56 -13.28 -13.02
N VAL A 95 7.44 -12.03 -12.61
CA VAL A 95 6.98 -10.94 -13.47
C VAL A 95 8.16 -10.42 -14.29
N THR A 96 8.07 -10.54 -15.59
CA THR A 96 9.09 -10.09 -16.52
C THR A 96 8.85 -8.67 -17.03
N GLU A 97 7.61 -8.24 -17.05
CA GLU A 97 7.24 -6.91 -17.54
C GLU A 97 5.97 -6.42 -16.86
N VAL A 98 5.93 -5.12 -16.57
CA VAL A 98 4.75 -4.43 -16.05
C VAL A 98 4.37 -3.36 -17.06
N MET A 99 3.13 -3.40 -17.54
CA MET A 99 2.62 -2.45 -18.53
C MET A 99 1.50 -1.62 -17.92
N VAL A 100 1.69 -0.31 -17.90
CA VAL A 100 0.70 0.64 -17.40
C VAL A 100 0.18 1.41 -18.60
N ASN A 101 -1.03 1.08 -19.03
CA ASN A 101 -1.67 1.76 -20.15
C ASN A 101 -2.36 3.05 -19.73
N ASN A 102 -2.90 3.04 -18.50
CA ASN A 102 -3.57 4.17 -17.89
C ASN A 102 -3.51 3.98 -16.37
N TRP A 103 -3.92 5.00 -15.61
CA TRP A 103 -3.91 4.91 -14.14
C TRP A 103 -4.75 3.75 -13.60
N ASP A 104 -5.78 3.33 -14.33
CA ASP A 104 -6.69 2.25 -13.93
C ASP A 104 -6.48 0.95 -14.72
N THR A 105 -5.45 0.86 -15.54
CA THR A 105 -5.23 -0.31 -16.42
C THR A 105 -3.78 -0.76 -16.36
N ILE A 106 -3.54 -1.82 -15.58
CA ILE A 106 -2.21 -2.39 -15.36
C ILE A 106 -2.21 -3.85 -15.74
N TYR A 107 -1.30 -4.23 -16.62
CA TYR A 107 -1.05 -5.61 -17.05
C TYR A 107 0.35 -6.04 -16.63
N VAL A 108 0.50 -7.33 -16.37
CA VAL A 108 1.81 -7.92 -16.11
C VAL A 108 2.04 -9.11 -17.04
N GLU A 109 3.30 -9.36 -17.38
CA GLU A 109 3.70 -10.54 -18.13
C GLU A 109 4.34 -11.55 -17.18
N ARG A 110 3.83 -12.79 -17.19
CA ARG A 110 4.38 -13.93 -16.48
C ARG A 110 4.45 -15.12 -17.42
N ALA A 111 5.60 -15.76 -17.51
CA ALA A 111 5.78 -16.95 -18.37
C ALA A 111 5.30 -16.72 -19.80
N GLY A 112 5.57 -15.55 -20.35
CA GLY A 112 5.20 -15.19 -21.72
C GLY A 112 3.73 -14.84 -21.93
N LYS A 113 2.94 -14.77 -20.86
CA LYS A 113 1.50 -14.46 -20.96
C LYS A 113 1.18 -13.16 -20.25
N LEU A 114 0.26 -12.40 -20.84
CA LEU A 114 -0.24 -11.16 -20.25
C LEU A 114 -1.44 -11.44 -19.34
N PHE A 115 -1.41 -10.83 -18.16
CA PHE A 115 -2.51 -10.89 -17.20
C PHE A 115 -2.93 -9.48 -16.80
N TRP A 116 -4.23 -9.24 -16.83
CA TRP A 116 -4.77 -8.04 -16.24
C TRP A 116 -4.74 -8.17 -14.71
N THR A 117 -4.15 -7.20 -14.04
CA THR A 117 -3.97 -7.29 -12.60
C THR A 117 -5.23 -6.94 -11.81
N GLY A 118 -6.14 -6.18 -12.39
CA GLY A 118 -7.28 -5.62 -11.67
C GLY A 118 -6.89 -4.51 -10.69
N THR A 119 -5.60 -4.24 -10.57
CA THR A 119 -5.04 -3.20 -9.68
C THR A 119 -5.01 -1.88 -10.42
N LYS A 120 -5.15 -0.78 -9.69
CA LYS A 120 -5.11 0.55 -10.28
C LYS A 120 -4.45 1.55 -9.34
N PHE A 121 -3.95 2.64 -9.92
CA PHE A 121 -3.56 3.82 -9.15
C PHE A 121 -4.83 4.52 -8.63
N HIS A 122 -4.64 5.39 -7.67
CA HIS A 122 -5.77 6.19 -7.15
C HIS A 122 -6.30 7.15 -8.23
N ASP A 123 -5.38 7.78 -8.97
CA ASP A 123 -5.69 8.71 -10.05
C ASP A 123 -4.46 8.90 -10.94
N GLU A 124 -4.58 9.76 -11.95
CA GLU A 124 -3.50 10.07 -12.87
C GLU A 124 -2.33 10.77 -12.18
N GLN A 125 -2.59 11.58 -11.16
CA GLN A 125 -1.53 12.27 -10.42
C GLN A 125 -0.63 11.29 -9.68
N GLN A 126 -1.20 10.27 -9.07
CA GLN A 126 -0.42 9.21 -8.44
C GLN A 126 0.43 8.47 -9.46
N LEU A 127 -0.13 8.15 -10.62
CA LEU A 127 0.61 7.51 -11.71
C LEU A 127 1.81 8.36 -12.12
N ARG A 128 1.62 9.66 -12.37
CA ARG A 128 2.69 10.58 -12.75
C ARG A 128 3.79 10.65 -11.70
N ARG A 129 3.41 10.74 -10.43
CA ARG A 129 4.36 10.76 -9.32
C ARG A 129 5.18 9.47 -9.28
N THR A 130 4.54 8.35 -9.52
CA THR A 130 5.21 7.04 -9.56
C THR A 130 6.19 6.96 -10.74
N ILE A 131 5.80 7.44 -11.90
CA ILE A 131 6.68 7.50 -13.08
C ILE A 131 7.91 8.36 -12.78
N ASP A 132 7.73 9.51 -12.16
CA ASP A 132 8.83 10.41 -11.81
C ASP A 132 9.84 9.74 -10.87
N LYS A 133 9.41 8.83 -10.01
CA LYS A 133 10.31 8.06 -9.14
C LYS A 133 11.12 7.02 -9.90
N ILE A 134 10.56 6.44 -10.95
CA ILE A 134 11.22 5.41 -11.75
C ILE A 134 12.23 6.03 -12.72
N VAL A 135 11.89 7.16 -13.29
CA VAL A 135 12.70 7.90 -14.25
C VAL A 135 13.60 8.89 -13.54
#